data_cefcb7d89d33f0726dc381a5b10602c0
#
_entry.id   cefcb7d89d33f0726dc381a5b10602c0
#
_cell.length_a   1.000
_cell.length_b   1.000
_cell.length_c   1.000
_cell.angle_alpha   90.00
_cell.angle_beta   90.00
_cell.angle_gamma   90.00
#
_symmetry.space_group_name_H-M   'P 1'
#
loop_
_entity.id
_entity.type
_entity.pdbx_description
1 polymer ?
#
loop_
_entity_poly.entity_id
_entity_poly.type
_entity_poly.pdbx_seq_one_letter_code
_entity_poly.pdbx_strand_id
1 'polypeptide(L)'
;MGKTARVLFESVRQVYLKPANPIDLFIGHVKKKHLTKQPWCLIMKDVTERDSRVLILYQGIAKQEVYTMKKRAVVALGHRALGTTLPEQMEAVKKSAVTIADLIEEGYQVVVTHSNAPQVGMIHTALNEFAKTHEDYTAAPMSVCSAMSQGYIGYDLQNRIREELLNRGIFRTVSTVLTQVVVDPYDEAFYTPTKVLGRYMNAEEANIERKKGNYVIEEPGRGYRRIVSAPNPVKIIEIDAIKALLDAGQVVIACGGGGIPVLQQDNHLKGASAVIEKDLAAGKMAEEVDADQLIILTSVEKVKINMGRHDEKELGEITVGQAKEYMEAGHFGVYNMLPKFRASVEFIEEREGRSALITSFDRLADALKGKTGTIIR
;
A
#
# COMPACT_ATOMS: atom_id res chain seq x y z
N MET A 1 -36.47 -37.16 -16.25
CA MET A 1 -35.69 -35.89 -16.21
C MET A 1 -35.76 -35.21 -17.56
N GLY A 2 -36.36 -34.02 -17.64
CA GLY A 2 -36.51 -33.28 -18.90
C GLY A 2 -35.14 -32.77 -19.39
N LYS A 3 -35.02 -32.61 -20.73
CA LYS A 3 -33.76 -32.15 -21.38
C LYS A 3 -33.14 -30.88 -20.72
N THR A 4 -33.99 -30.01 -20.22
CA THR A 4 -33.53 -28.74 -19.55
C THR A 4 -32.80 -28.97 -18.24
N ALA A 5 -33.20 -29.95 -17.42
CA ALA A 5 -32.52 -30.26 -16.16
C ALA A 5 -31.16 -30.91 -16.38
N ARG A 6 -31.02 -31.67 -17.47
CA ARG A 6 -29.77 -32.34 -17.84
C ARG A 6 -28.72 -31.35 -18.35
N VAL A 7 -29.13 -30.35 -19.12
CA VAL A 7 -28.25 -29.27 -19.60
C VAL A 7 -27.75 -28.40 -18.45
N LEU A 8 -28.64 -28.09 -17.49
CA LEU A 8 -28.21 -27.32 -16.29
C LEU A 8 -27.21 -28.11 -15.43
N PHE A 9 -27.43 -29.42 -15.29
CA PHE A 9 -26.53 -30.27 -14.48
C PHE A 9 -25.16 -30.44 -15.14
N GLU A 10 -25.08 -30.55 -16.46
CA GLU A 10 -23.81 -30.61 -17.18
C GLU A 10 -23.08 -29.25 -17.18
N SER A 11 -23.80 -28.13 -17.30
CA SER A 11 -23.21 -26.78 -17.19
C SER A 11 -22.62 -26.52 -15.80
N VAL A 12 -23.33 -26.92 -14.74
CA VAL A 12 -22.84 -26.82 -13.37
C VAL A 12 -21.61 -27.71 -13.13
N ARG A 13 -21.62 -28.92 -13.72
CA ARG A 13 -20.49 -29.86 -13.63
C ARG A 13 -19.23 -29.32 -14.34
N GLN A 14 -19.37 -28.62 -15.47
CA GLN A 14 -18.23 -28.03 -16.18
C GLN A 14 -17.63 -26.81 -15.45
N VAL A 15 -18.44 -26.04 -14.69
CA VAL A 15 -18.00 -24.86 -13.98
C VAL A 15 -17.34 -25.22 -12.65
N TYR A 16 -17.74 -26.31 -11.98
CA TYR A 16 -17.32 -26.62 -10.61
C TYR A 16 -16.40 -27.84 -10.45
N LEU A 17 -16.08 -28.57 -11.53
CA LEU A 17 -15.22 -29.75 -11.47
C LEU A 17 -13.86 -29.58 -12.14
N LYS A 18 -13.23 -28.40 -12.06
CA LYS A 18 -11.75 -28.30 -12.15
C LYS A 18 -11.15 -28.31 -10.74
N PRO A 19 -10.12 -29.13 -10.50
CA PRO A 19 -9.72 -29.50 -9.14
C PRO A 19 -8.86 -28.44 -8.47
N ALA A 20 -9.43 -27.77 -7.47
CA ALA A 20 -8.65 -27.17 -6.39
C ALA A 20 -9.55 -27.05 -5.15
N ASN A 21 -9.39 -27.96 -4.23
CA ASN A 21 -10.00 -28.14 -2.91
C ASN A 21 -11.40 -28.76 -2.85
N PRO A 22 -11.56 -29.86 -2.11
CA PRO A 22 -12.87 -30.43 -1.82
C PRO A 22 -13.59 -29.55 -0.81
N ILE A 23 -14.66 -28.88 -1.25
CA ILE A 23 -15.63 -28.33 -0.34
C ILE A 23 -16.51 -29.52 0.07
N ASP A 24 -16.41 -29.93 1.33
CA ASP A 24 -17.33 -30.91 1.89
C ASP A 24 -18.76 -30.38 1.83
N LEU A 25 -19.57 -31.04 1.03
CA LEU A 25 -20.99 -30.75 0.89
C LEU A 25 -21.70 -31.24 2.16
N PHE A 26 -21.95 -30.37 3.12
CA PHE A 26 -22.78 -30.68 4.27
C PHE A 26 -24.26 -30.67 3.83
N ILE A 27 -24.89 -31.84 3.74
CA ILE A 27 -26.33 -32.00 3.53
C ILE A 27 -27.00 -32.04 4.91
N GLY A 28 -27.58 -30.92 5.32
CA GLY A 28 -28.36 -30.85 6.57
C GLY A 28 -29.85 -30.73 6.30
N HIS A 29 -30.68 -31.48 7.06
CA HIS A 29 -32.13 -31.34 7.06
C HIS A 29 -32.51 -30.05 7.83
N VAL A 30 -33.01 -29.04 7.13
CA VAL A 30 -33.46 -27.79 7.77
C VAL A 30 -34.98 -27.76 7.85
N LYS A 31 -35.53 -27.82 9.07
CA LYS A 31 -36.96 -27.58 9.32
C LYS A 31 -37.30 -26.10 9.11
N LYS A 32 -38.45 -25.82 8.54
CA LYS A 32 -39.01 -24.56 8.00
C LYS A 32 -38.99 -23.31 8.88
N LYS A 33 -38.38 -23.31 10.07
CA LYS A 33 -38.54 -22.23 11.07
C LYS A 33 -37.33 -21.32 11.36
N HIS A 34 -36.16 -21.55 10.78
CA HIS A 34 -35.00 -20.68 11.02
C HIS A 34 -34.23 -20.41 9.73
N LEU A 35 -34.74 -19.47 8.95
CA LEU A 35 -33.98 -18.80 7.90
C LEU A 35 -33.17 -17.68 8.57
N THR A 36 -31.97 -18.00 9.01
CA THR A 36 -31.01 -16.96 9.45
C THR A 36 -30.42 -16.28 8.22
N LYS A 37 -30.19 -14.98 8.34
CA LYS A 37 -29.62 -14.07 7.32
C LYS A 37 -28.15 -14.38 6.98
N GLN A 38 -27.79 -15.62 6.72
CA GLN A 38 -26.43 -15.95 6.32
C GLN A 38 -26.35 -16.18 4.81
N PRO A 39 -25.47 -15.49 4.08
CA PRO A 39 -25.45 -15.47 2.61
C PRO A 39 -24.88 -16.71 1.93
N TRP A 40 -24.65 -17.80 2.66
CA TRP A 40 -23.94 -18.98 2.14
C TRP A 40 -24.75 -20.28 2.20
N CYS A 41 -26.06 -20.23 2.30
CA CYS A 41 -26.85 -21.44 2.43
C CYS A 41 -27.38 -21.92 1.07
N LEU A 42 -26.88 -23.06 0.61
CA LEU A 42 -27.50 -23.83 -0.45
C LEU A 42 -28.75 -24.50 0.13
N ILE A 43 -29.95 -24.06 -0.23
CA ILE A 43 -31.19 -24.69 0.24
C ILE A 43 -31.64 -25.70 -0.83
N MET A 44 -31.54 -26.96 -0.46
CA MET A 44 -32.23 -28.01 -1.21
C MET A 44 -33.66 -28.14 -0.69
N LYS A 45 -34.65 -27.95 -1.51
CA LYS A 45 -36.05 -28.16 -1.20
C LYS A 45 -36.52 -29.42 -1.90
N ASP A 46 -37.04 -30.37 -1.16
CA ASP A 46 -37.80 -31.46 -1.75
C ASP A 46 -39.12 -30.90 -2.26
N VAL A 47 -39.34 -31.00 -3.53
CA VAL A 47 -40.62 -30.65 -4.15
C VAL A 47 -41.46 -31.93 -4.17
N THR A 48 -42.57 -31.85 -3.47
CA THR A 48 -43.53 -32.93 -3.29
C THR A 48 -43.94 -33.61 -4.61
N GLU A 49 -44.04 -34.90 -4.56
CA GLU A 49 -44.59 -35.86 -5.49
C GLU A 49 -43.61 -36.59 -6.41
N ARG A 50 -42.67 -37.23 -5.86
CA ARG A 50 -41.71 -38.17 -6.47
C ARG A 50 -40.29 -37.65 -6.50
N ASP A 51 -39.56 -37.85 -5.46
CA ASP A 51 -38.06 -37.84 -5.39
C ASP A 51 -37.32 -36.83 -6.26
N SER A 52 -37.91 -35.68 -6.53
CA SER A 52 -37.28 -34.62 -7.30
C SER A 52 -36.69 -33.59 -6.36
N ARG A 53 -35.39 -33.62 -6.20
CA ARG A 53 -34.63 -32.58 -5.45
C ARG A 53 -34.43 -31.40 -6.38
N VAL A 54 -34.96 -30.25 -6.00
CA VAL A 54 -34.72 -29.00 -6.70
C VAL A 54 -33.63 -28.23 -5.98
N LEU A 55 -32.53 -27.98 -6.67
CA LEU A 55 -31.47 -27.15 -6.20
C LEU A 55 -31.89 -25.68 -6.33
N ILE A 56 -32.19 -25.02 -5.22
CA ILE A 56 -32.45 -23.58 -5.21
C ILE A 56 -31.11 -22.88 -4.89
N LEU A 57 -30.46 -22.39 -5.93
CA LEU A 57 -29.34 -21.48 -5.76
C LEU A 57 -29.90 -20.15 -5.26
N TYR A 58 -29.50 -19.76 -4.06
CA TYR A 58 -29.89 -18.46 -3.48
C TYR A 58 -29.34 -17.35 -4.38
N GLN A 59 -30.19 -16.37 -4.71
CA GLN A 59 -29.80 -15.22 -5.54
C GLN A 59 -28.58 -14.43 -5.03
N GLY A 60 -28.16 -14.65 -3.77
CA GLY A 60 -26.91 -14.11 -3.23
C GLY A 60 -25.64 -14.67 -3.87
N ILE A 61 -25.66 -15.85 -4.52
CA ILE A 61 -24.50 -16.37 -5.27
C ILE A 61 -24.46 -15.77 -6.68
N ALA A 62 -25.63 -15.40 -7.23
CA ALA A 62 -25.71 -14.73 -8.53
C ALA A 62 -25.33 -13.22 -8.46
N LYS A 63 -25.22 -12.66 -7.27
CA LYS A 63 -24.63 -11.34 -7.02
C LYS A 63 -23.19 -11.44 -6.52
N GLN A 64 -22.40 -12.36 -6.96
CA GLN A 64 -21.05 -11.99 -7.32
C GLN A 64 -21.21 -11.11 -8.56
N GLU A 65 -21.63 -9.86 -8.34
CA GLU A 65 -21.37 -8.82 -9.31
C GLU A 65 -19.90 -9.00 -9.63
N VAL A 66 -19.61 -9.37 -10.86
CA VAL A 66 -18.31 -9.13 -11.45
C VAL A 66 -18.20 -7.61 -11.34
N TYR A 67 -17.67 -7.14 -10.19
CA TYR A 67 -17.24 -5.77 -10.04
C TYR A 67 -16.22 -5.60 -11.15
N THR A 68 -16.67 -5.13 -12.29
CA THR A 68 -15.79 -4.66 -13.35
C THR A 68 -15.03 -3.53 -12.69
N MET A 69 -13.83 -3.83 -12.20
CA MET A 69 -12.96 -2.87 -11.57
C MET A 69 -12.74 -1.75 -12.56
N LYS A 70 -13.28 -0.60 -12.26
CA LYS A 70 -13.29 0.53 -13.19
C LYS A 70 -11.90 1.13 -13.37
N LYS A 71 -11.07 1.10 -12.32
CA LYS A 71 -9.76 1.72 -12.29
C LYS A 71 -8.82 1.04 -11.31
N ARG A 72 -7.54 1.08 -11.59
CA ARG A 72 -6.48 0.64 -10.68
C ARG A 72 -5.82 1.85 -10.04
N ALA A 73 -5.69 1.85 -8.71
CA ALA A 73 -5.07 2.93 -7.97
C ALA A 73 -3.96 2.43 -7.04
N VAL A 74 -2.88 3.19 -6.97
CA VAL A 74 -1.89 3.05 -5.89
C VAL A 74 -2.11 4.16 -4.88
N VAL A 75 -2.27 3.79 -3.61
CA VAL A 75 -2.54 4.71 -2.51
C VAL A 75 -1.32 4.78 -1.59
N ALA A 76 -0.67 5.92 -1.54
CA ALA A 76 0.49 6.17 -0.71
C ALA A 76 0.08 6.79 0.64
N LEU A 77 0.10 5.99 1.71
CA LEU A 77 -0.22 6.44 3.07
C LEU A 77 0.97 7.19 3.69
N GLY A 78 0.76 8.45 4.05
CA GLY A 78 1.75 9.27 4.76
C GLY A 78 1.91 8.86 6.22
N HIS A 79 2.90 9.45 6.90
CA HIS A 79 3.20 9.15 8.30
C HIS A 79 2.01 9.34 9.26
N ARG A 80 1.19 10.38 9.04
CA ARG A 80 0.00 10.63 9.89
C ARG A 80 -1.07 9.54 9.79
N ALA A 81 -1.07 8.77 8.71
CA ALA A 81 -1.98 7.64 8.54
C ALA A 81 -1.60 6.40 9.38
N LEU A 82 -0.43 6.45 10.07
CA LEU A 82 0.13 5.30 10.78
C LEU A 82 0.53 5.61 12.23
N GLY A 83 0.64 6.88 12.62
CA GLY A 83 1.15 7.23 13.96
C GLY A 83 2.63 6.90 14.17
N THR A 84 3.12 7.13 15.38
CA THR A 84 4.53 6.93 15.77
C THR A 84 4.68 5.75 16.73
N THR A 85 3.77 5.64 17.70
CA THR A 85 3.73 4.57 18.69
C THR A 85 2.73 3.48 18.26
N LEU A 86 2.82 2.29 18.83
CA LEU A 86 1.89 1.20 18.52
C LEU A 86 0.42 1.56 18.83
N PRO A 87 0.06 2.17 19.97
CA PRO A 87 -1.30 2.61 20.20
C PRO A 87 -1.81 3.64 19.19
N GLU A 88 -0.97 4.61 18.80
CA GLU A 88 -1.31 5.58 17.76
C GLU A 88 -1.51 4.90 16.41
N GLN A 89 -0.65 3.92 16.07
CA GLN A 89 -0.77 3.14 14.84
C GLN A 89 -2.10 2.38 14.80
N MET A 90 -2.45 1.69 15.87
CA MET A 90 -3.71 0.94 15.96
C MET A 90 -4.95 1.82 15.73
N GLU A 91 -4.95 3.06 16.20
CA GLU A 91 -6.05 4.01 15.93
C GLU A 91 -5.97 4.61 14.52
N ALA A 92 -4.78 4.92 14.02
CA ALA A 92 -4.61 5.51 12.72
C ALA A 92 -4.97 4.52 11.58
N VAL A 93 -4.59 3.24 11.71
CA VAL A 93 -4.91 2.23 10.69
C VAL A 93 -6.39 1.91 10.60
N LYS A 94 -7.19 2.11 11.67
CA LYS A 94 -8.66 2.01 11.59
C LYS A 94 -9.22 3.03 10.62
N LYS A 95 -8.77 4.29 10.70
CA LYS A 95 -9.17 5.34 9.78
C LYS A 95 -8.69 5.05 8.37
N SER A 96 -7.45 4.57 8.22
CA SER A 96 -6.89 4.17 6.94
C SER A 96 -7.71 3.06 6.27
N ALA A 97 -8.20 2.10 7.06
CA ALA A 97 -9.03 1.01 6.57
C ALA A 97 -10.36 1.52 5.98
N VAL A 98 -11.03 2.46 6.65
CA VAL A 98 -12.25 3.10 6.13
C VAL A 98 -11.99 3.75 4.78
N THR A 99 -10.94 4.55 4.67
CA THR A 99 -10.57 5.24 3.44
C THR A 99 -10.25 4.29 2.28
N ILE A 100 -9.54 3.20 2.56
CA ILE A 100 -9.25 2.18 1.54
C ILE A 100 -10.53 1.42 1.15
N ALA A 101 -11.41 1.12 2.10
CA ALA A 101 -12.68 0.46 1.81
C ALA A 101 -13.60 1.36 0.96
N ASP A 102 -13.61 2.67 1.15
CA ASP A 102 -14.35 3.62 0.30
C ASP A 102 -13.91 3.52 -1.16
N LEU A 103 -12.61 3.48 -1.43
CA LEU A 103 -12.07 3.28 -2.80
C LEU A 103 -12.51 1.95 -3.41
N ILE A 104 -12.54 0.90 -2.60
CA ILE A 104 -12.93 -0.44 -3.05
C ILE A 104 -14.42 -0.50 -3.36
N GLU A 105 -15.28 0.19 -2.60
CA GLU A 105 -16.72 0.33 -2.88
C GLU A 105 -16.97 1.13 -4.16
N GLU A 106 -16.14 2.14 -4.44
CA GLU A 106 -16.17 2.89 -5.71
C GLU A 106 -15.65 2.08 -6.92
N GLY A 107 -15.24 0.82 -6.70
CA GLY A 107 -14.84 -0.12 -7.74
C GLY A 107 -13.37 -0.08 -8.13
N TYR A 108 -12.49 0.49 -7.31
CA TYR A 108 -11.06 0.47 -7.57
C TYR A 108 -10.42 -0.89 -7.24
N GLN A 109 -9.40 -1.26 -8.02
CA GLN A 109 -8.34 -2.19 -7.59
C GLN A 109 -7.27 -1.39 -6.86
N VAL A 110 -6.93 -1.78 -5.64
CA VAL A 110 -6.09 -0.94 -4.79
C VAL A 110 -4.80 -1.65 -4.40
N VAL A 111 -3.67 -0.98 -4.65
CA VAL A 111 -2.39 -1.23 -3.97
C VAL A 111 -2.19 -0.16 -2.92
N VAL A 112 -1.87 -0.55 -1.71
CA VAL A 112 -1.56 0.36 -0.61
C VAL A 112 -0.05 0.34 -0.37
N THR A 113 0.60 1.50 -0.41
CA THR A 113 1.94 1.70 0.11
C THR A 113 1.88 2.53 1.38
N HIS A 114 2.86 2.44 2.25
CA HIS A 114 2.84 3.13 3.53
C HIS A 114 4.22 3.65 3.95
N SER A 115 4.24 4.67 4.79
CA SER A 115 5.45 5.14 5.48
C SER A 115 5.87 4.14 6.57
N ASN A 116 7.15 4.15 6.96
CA ASN A 116 7.66 3.33 8.05
C ASN A 116 8.72 4.02 8.93
N ALA A 117 8.99 5.30 8.71
CA ALA A 117 10.18 5.96 9.28
C ALA A 117 10.34 5.80 10.81
N PRO A 118 9.31 5.96 11.67
CA PRO A 118 9.45 5.70 13.10
C PRO A 118 9.69 4.23 13.40
N GLN A 119 8.96 3.33 12.74
CA GLN A 119 8.99 1.89 13.01
C GLN A 119 10.33 1.27 12.60
N VAL A 120 10.84 1.58 11.42
CA VAL A 120 12.15 1.08 10.98
C VAL A 120 13.27 1.62 11.85
N GLY A 121 13.19 2.88 12.29
CA GLY A 121 14.15 3.48 13.22
C GLY A 121 14.14 2.81 14.59
N MET A 122 12.96 2.51 15.13
CA MET A 122 12.80 1.78 16.38
C MET A 122 13.38 0.37 16.29
N ILE A 123 13.01 -0.41 15.26
CA ILE A 123 13.50 -1.77 15.03
C ILE A 123 15.02 -1.77 14.91
N HIS A 124 15.57 -0.88 14.08
CA HIS A 124 17.01 -0.78 13.89
C HIS A 124 17.73 -0.45 15.21
N THR A 125 17.22 0.50 15.97
CA THR A 125 17.82 0.89 17.26
C THR A 125 17.75 -0.26 18.26
N ALA A 126 16.59 -0.89 18.42
CA ALA A 126 16.39 -1.98 19.38
C ALA A 126 17.32 -3.18 19.10
N LEU A 127 17.40 -3.63 17.85
CA LEU A 127 18.26 -4.77 17.48
C LEU A 127 19.74 -4.44 17.63
N ASN A 128 20.15 -3.22 17.28
CA ASN A 128 21.54 -2.83 17.40
C ASN A 128 21.96 -2.60 18.87
N GLU A 129 21.10 -2.03 19.71
CA GLU A 129 21.37 -1.90 21.14
C GLU A 129 21.42 -3.27 21.83
N PHE A 130 20.49 -4.17 21.48
CA PHE A 130 20.51 -5.53 22.03
C PHE A 130 21.78 -6.30 21.66
N ALA A 131 22.24 -6.20 20.42
CA ALA A 131 23.45 -6.87 19.95
C ALA A 131 24.74 -6.36 20.64
N LYS A 132 24.76 -5.14 21.21
CA LYS A 132 25.93 -4.64 21.97
C LYS A 132 26.19 -5.39 23.27
N THR A 133 25.15 -5.93 23.88
CA THR A 133 25.19 -6.58 25.20
C THR A 133 25.04 -8.10 25.13
N HIS A 134 24.82 -8.66 23.92
CA HIS A 134 24.61 -10.07 23.69
C HIS A 134 25.46 -10.55 22.51
N GLU A 135 26.59 -11.18 22.79
CA GLU A 135 27.60 -11.58 21.79
C GLU A 135 27.07 -12.59 20.76
N ASP A 136 26.05 -13.36 21.11
CA ASP A 136 25.40 -14.33 20.22
C ASP A 136 24.53 -13.66 19.13
N TYR A 137 24.33 -12.35 19.21
CA TYR A 137 23.49 -11.59 18.28
C TYR A 137 24.30 -10.57 17.50
N THR A 138 23.96 -10.39 16.24
CA THR A 138 24.61 -9.42 15.35
C THR A 138 23.70 -8.22 15.10
N ALA A 139 24.33 -7.09 14.80
CA ALA A 139 23.61 -5.89 14.37
C ALA A 139 22.79 -6.17 13.09
N ALA A 140 21.55 -5.72 13.07
CA ALA A 140 20.67 -5.94 11.92
C ALA A 140 20.94 -4.90 10.81
N PRO A 141 21.16 -5.34 9.55
CA PRO A 141 21.24 -4.45 8.41
C PRO A 141 19.95 -3.68 8.20
N MET A 142 20.05 -2.47 7.59
CA MET A 142 18.88 -1.63 7.32
C MET A 142 17.85 -2.33 6.43
N SER A 143 18.27 -3.11 5.45
CA SER A 143 17.38 -3.91 4.59
C SER A 143 16.52 -4.90 5.39
N VAL A 144 17.11 -5.57 6.39
CA VAL A 144 16.36 -6.48 7.28
C VAL A 144 15.38 -5.71 8.15
N CYS A 145 15.79 -4.55 8.71
CA CYS A 145 14.89 -3.70 9.48
C CYS A 145 13.74 -3.16 8.63
N SER A 146 13.99 -2.85 7.36
CA SER A 146 12.96 -2.45 6.39
C SER A 146 11.96 -3.57 6.15
N ALA A 147 12.43 -4.80 5.94
CA ALA A 147 11.58 -5.99 5.79
C ALA A 147 10.71 -6.23 7.02
N MET A 148 11.29 -6.16 8.23
CA MET A 148 10.55 -6.30 9.48
C MET A 148 9.48 -5.22 9.63
N SER A 149 9.79 -3.98 9.24
CA SER A 149 8.82 -2.87 9.30
C SER A 149 7.64 -3.06 8.34
N GLN A 150 7.86 -3.67 7.18
CA GLN A 150 6.78 -4.02 6.25
C GLN A 150 5.84 -5.05 6.86
N GLY A 151 6.36 -6.08 7.50
CA GLY A 151 5.55 -7.06 8.23
C GLY A 151 4.81 -6.43 9.41
N TYR A 152 5.49 -5.63 10.21
CA TYR A 152 4.92 -4.96 11.40
C TYR A 152 3.72 -4.07 11.05
N ILE A 153 3.87 -3.17 10.07
CA ILE A 153 2.81 -2.25 9.66
C ILE A 153 1.78 -2.97 8.78
N GLY A 154 2.26 -3.79 7.85
CA GLY A 154 1.42 -4.52 6.91
C GLY A 154 0.46 -5.48 7.60
N TYR A 155 0.88 -6.17 8.66
CA TYR A 155 0.02 -7.01 9.48
C TYR A 155 -1.17 -6.25 10.07
N ASP A 156 -0.92 -5.06 10.62
CA ASP A 156 -1.97 -4.26 11.26
C ASP A 156 -2.93 -3.68 10.20
N LEU A 157 -2.40 -3.10 9.11
CA LEU A 157 -3.20 -2.63 7.97
C LEU A 157 -4.03 -3.74 7.34
N GLN A 158 -3.44 -4.91 7.11
CA GLN A 158 -4.12 -6.07 6.52
C GLN A 158 -5.32 -6.49 7.34
N ASN A 159 -5.17 -6.59 8.65
CA ASN A 159 -6.25 -6.97 9.55
C ASN A 159 -7.37 -5.93 9.57
N ARG A 160 -7.03 -4.64 9.66
CA ARG A 160 -8.02 -3.56 9.75
C ARG A 160 -8.76 -3.33 8.44
N ILE A 161 -8.07 -3.38 7.31
CA ILE A 161 -8.73 -3.27 5.99
C ILE A 161 -9.68 -4.47 5.80
N ARG A 162 -9.22 -5.68 6.12
CA ARG A 162 -10.06 -6.88 6.03
C ARG A 162 -11.31 -6.78 6.93
N GLU A 163 -11.15 -6.34 8.17
CA GLU A 163 -12.25 -6.13 9.12
C GLU A 163 -13.29 -5.14 8.55
N GLU A 164 -12.82 -4.00 8.07
CA GLU A 164 -13.70 -2.96 7.50
C GLU A 164 -14.44 -3.44 6.25
N LEU A 165 -13.75 -4.15 5.35
CA LEU A 165 -14.39 -4.74 4.18
C LEU A 165 -15.47 -5.74 4.56
N LEU A 166 -15.22 -6.61 5.53
CA LEU A 166 -16.22 -7.56 6.02
C LEU A 166 -17.43 -6.88 6.67
N ASN A 167 -17.20 -5.80 7.43
CA ASN A 167 -18.27 -5.00 8.03
C ASN A 167 -19.20 -4.40 6.97
N ARG A 168 -18.66 -4.10 5.77
CA ARG A 168 -19.42 -3.62 4.60
C ARG A 168 -19.98 -4.73 3.72
N GLY A 169 -19.76 -6.01 4.07
CA GLY A 169 -20.19 -7.16 3.26
C GLY A 169 -19.33 -7.39 2.01
N ILE A 170 -18.13 -6.83 1.95
CA ILE A 170 -17.17 -6.99 0.85
C ILE A 170 -16.21 -8.13 1.19
N PHE A 171 -16.29 -9.22 0.44
CA PHE A 171 -15.48 -10.42 0.67
C PHE A 171 -14.24 -10.40 -0.22
N ARG A 172 -13.22 -9.64 0.17
CA ARG A 172 -11.92 -9.58 -0.51
C ARG A 172 -10.80 -9.90 0.44
N THR A 173 -9.82 -10.65 -0.06
CA THR A 173 -8.59 -10.91 0.67
C THR A 173 -7.70 -9.66 0.62
N VAL A 174 -7.06 -9.38 1.73
CA VAL A 174 -6.02 -8.35 1.84
C VAL A 174 -4.71 -9.07 2.09
N SER A 175 -3.69 -8.80 1.29
CA SER A 175 -2.39 -9.48 1.38
C SER A 175 -1.26 -8.47 1.48
N THR A 176 -0.33 -8.69 2.42
CA THR A 176 0.91 -7.93 2.52
C THR A 176 2.02 -8.68 1.81
N VAL A 177 2.68 -8.03 0.87
CA VAL A 177 3.81 -8.55 0.12
C VAL A 177 5.09 -7.87 0.60
N LEU A 178 6.04 -8.65 1.14
CA LEU A 178 7.39 -8.15 1.36
C LEU A 178 7.99 -7.77 0.01
N THR A 179 8.36 -6.51 -0.13
CA THR A 179 8.69 -5.95 -1.45
C THR A 179 10.10 -5.43 -1.47
N GLN A 180 10.90 -5.97 -2.38
CA GLN A 180 12.26 -5.56 -2.68
C GLN A 180 12.25 -4.60 -3.88
N VAL A 181 13.07 -3.55 -3.79
CA VAL A 181 13.17 -2.53 -4.84
C VAL A 181 14.62 -2.37 -5.23
N VAL A 182 14.91 -2.62 -6.49
CA VAL A 182 16.25 -2.44 -7.05
C VAL A 182 16.60 -0.96 -7.09
N VAL A 183 17.82 -0.63 -6.69
CA VAL A 183 18.41 0.70 -6.80
C VAL A 183 19.71 0.61 -7.59
N ASP A 184 20.06 1.71 -8.28
CA ASP A 184 21.31 1.80 -9.02
C ASP A 184 22.48 1.96 -8.03
N PRO A 185 23.51 1.08 -8.05
CA PRO A 185 24.69 1.22 -7.20
C PRO A 185 25.47 2.51 -7.43
N TYR A 186 25.27 3.17 -8.57
CA TYR A 186 25.94 4.42 -8.96
C TYR A 186 25.07 5.66 -8.76
N ASP A 187 23.88 5.52 -8.16
CA ASP A 187 23.03 6.67 -7.82
C ASP A 187 23.79 7.67 -6.93
N GLU A 188 23.73 8.96 -7.28
CA GLU A 188 24.40 10.04 -6.55
C GLU A 188 24.04 10.08 -5.05
N ALA A 189 22.88 9.60 -4.70
CA ALA A 189 22.43 9.53 -3.31
C ALA A 189 23.35 8.66 -2.42
N PHE A 190 24.12 7.74 -2.99
CA PHE A 190 25.12 6.97 -2.24
C PHE A 190 26.34 7.81 -1.86
N TYR A 191 26.65 8.82 -2.65
CA TYR A 191 27.78 9.74 -2.41
C TYR A 191 27.37 10.96 -1.58
N THR A 192 26.10 11.34 -1.67
CA THR A 192 25.54 12.50 -0.95
C THR A 192 24.28 12.09 -0.17
N PRO A 193 24.42 11.38 0.95
CA PRO A 193 23.29 10.98 1.78
C PRO A 193 22.55 12.20 2.34
N THR A 194 21.21 12.17 2.28
CA THR A 194 20.37 13.28 2.71
C THR A 194 19.20 12.87 3.62
N LYS A 195 18.85 11.59 3.65
CA LYS A 195 17.67 11.13 4.38
C LYS A 195 17.97 10.95 5.86
N VAL A 196 17.31 11.72 6.68
CA VAL A 196 17.43 11.65 8.14
C VAL A 196 16.77 10.38 8.68
N LEU A 197 17.47 9.65 9.54
CA LEU A 197 17.03 8.40 10.13
C LEU A 197 17.25 8.37 11.65
N GLY A 198 16.32 7.73 12.37
CA GLY A 198 16.46 7.42 13.78
C GLY A 198 16.28 8.62 14.71
N ARG A 199 16.69 8.44 15.97
CA ARG A 199 16.58 9.43 17.05
C ARG A 199 17.67 10.49 16.99
N TYR A 200 17.47 11.55 17.77
CA TYR A 200 18.56 12.49 18.07
C TYR A 200 19.63 11.83 18.95
N MET A 201 20.86 12.18 18.70
CA MET A 201 22.05 11.74 19.41
C MET A 201 22.78 12.94 20.02
N ASN A 202 23.51 12.70 21.10
CA ASN A 202 24.49 13.64 21.60
C ASN A 202 25.79 13.58 20.78
N ALA A 203 26.76 14.46 21.08
CA ALA A 203 28.03 14.55 20.36
C ALA A 203 28.89 13.27 20.49
N GLU A 204 28.85 12.59 21.63
CA GLU A 204 29.61 11.36 21.85
C GLU A 204 29.03 10.21 21.03
N GLU A 205 27.73 10.01 21.06
CA GLU A 205 27.01 9.04 20.23
C GLU A 205 27.24 9.29 18.72
N ALA A 206 27.20 10.57 18.31
CA ALA A 206 27.48 10.97 16.93
C ALA A 206 28.91 10.60 16.49
N ASN A 207 29.89 10.78 17.37
CA ASN A 207 31.27 10.39 17.08
C ASN A 207 31.44 8.87 16.97
N ILE A 208 30.72 8.10 17.78
CA ILE A 208 30.69 6.64 17.67
C ILE A 208 30.13 6.21 16.31
N GLU A 209 29.03 6.82 15.87
CA GLU A 209 28.43 6.51 14.57
C GLU A 209 29.36 6.91 13.40
N ARG A 210 30.03 8.05 13.46
CA ARG A 210 31.03 8.45 12.46
C ARG A 210 32.20 7.47 12.39
N LYS A 211 32.69 6.97 13.53
CA LYS A 211 33.76 5.96 13.58
C LYS A 211 33.35 4.62 12.94
N LYS A 212 32.06 4.30 12.93
CA LYS A 212 31.50 3.14 12.22
C LYS A 212 31.31 3.37 10.71
N GLY A 213 31.65 4.57 10.20
CA GLY A 213 31.47 4.96 8.82
C GLY A 213 30.06 5.47 8.48
N ASN A 214 29.23 5.74 9.48
CA ASN A 214 27.91 6.31 9.26
C ASN A 214 27.96 7.83 9.08
N TYR A 215 27.14 8.34 8.20
CA TYR A 215 26.97 9.79 8.02
C TYR A 215 26.10 10.37 9.13
N VAL A 216 26.49 11.52 9.67
CA VAL A 216 25.80 12.19 10.75
C VAL A 216 25.74 13.69 10.48
N ILE A 217 24.56 14.28 10.56
CA ILE A 217 24.32 15.71 10.45
C ILE A 217 24.04 16.31 11.83
N GLU A 218 24.46 17.55 12.06
CA GLU A 218 24.08 18.33 13.22
C GLU A 218 22.83 19.16 12.90
N GLU A 219 21.83 19.09 13.78
CA GLU A 219 20.67 19.98 13.75
C GLU A 219 20.81 20.98 14.91
N PRO A 220 21.07 22.27 14.65
CA PRO A 220 21.32 23.26 15.69
C PRO A 220 20.23 23.30 16.75
N GLY A 221 20.63 23.23 18.03
CA GLY A 221 19.71 23.22 19.17
C GLY A 221 18.96 21.91 19.43
N ARG A 222 19.16 20.88 18.60
CA ARG A 222 18.51 19.57 18.76
C ARG A 222 19.47 18.41 18.93
N GLY A 223 20.72 18.56 18.48
CA GLY A 223 21.75 17.51 18.52
C GLY A 223 22.06 16.93 17.15
N TYR A 224 22.40 15.66 17.10
CA TYR A 224 22.89 15.01 15.90
C TYR A 224 21.91 13.94 15.42
N ARG A 225 21.83 13.74 14.12
CA ARG A 225 21.04 12.64 13.51
C ARG A 225 21.83 11.91 12.45
N ARG A 226 21.61 10.61 12.38
CA ARG A 226 22.14 9.81 11.29
C ARG A 226 21.41 10.19 9.99
N ILE A 227 22.17 10.26 8.91
CA ILE A 227 21.64 10.36 7.55
C ILE A 227 22.04 9.14 6.74
N VAL A 228 21.17 8.74 5.83
CA VAL A 228 21.38 7.59 4.95
C VAL A 228 21.09 7.99 3.51
N SER A 229 21.63 7.20 2.59
CA SER A 229 21.36 7.33 1.17
C SER A 229 19.89 7.11 0.86
N ALA A 230 19.36 7.85 -0.11
CA ALA A 230 17.99 7.70 -0.57
C ALA A 230 17.96 7.62 -2.11
N PRO A 231 18.47 6.52 -2.70
CA PRO A 231 18.51 6.34 -4.14
C PRO A 231 17.12 6.20 -4.75
N ASN A 232 17.03 6.43 -6.06
CA ASN A 232 15.80 6.28 -6.81
C ASN A 232 15.42 4.81 -6.99
N PRO A 233 14.12 4.47 -6.95
CA PRO A 233 13.64 3.14 -7.27
C PRO A 233 13.79 2.86 -8.77
N VAL A 234 14.41 1.74 -9.13
CA VAL A 234 14.59 1.32 -10.52
C VAL A 234 13.55 0.30 -10.94
N LYS A 235 13.34 -0.73 -10.13
CA LYS A 235 12.44 -1.86 -10.43
C LYS A 235 11.93 -2.51 -9.15
N ILE A 236 10.69 -2.98 -9.18
CA ILE A 236 10.08 -3.76 -8.10
C ILE A 236 10.24 -5.25 -8.42
N ILE A 237 10.83 -6.02 -7.51
CA ILE A 237 11.13 -7.43 -7.76
C ILE A 237 9.85 -8.27 -7.75
N GLU A 238 8.95 -8.07 -6.79
CA GLU A 238 7.75 -8.87 -6.62
C GLU A 238 6.55 -8.41 -7.46
N ILE A 239 6.80 -7.63 -8.52
CA ILE A 239 5.74 -6.99 -9.31
C ILE A 239 4.76 -7.99 -9.93
N ASP A 240 5.24 -9.14 -10.41
CA ASP A 240 4.39 -10.15 -11.03
C ASP A 240 3.44 -10.79 -10.02
N ALA A 241 3.92 -11.03 -8.79
CA ALA A 241 3.08 -11.52 -7.70
C ALA A 241 2.02 -10.48 -7.30
N ILE A 242 2.39 -9.20 -7.21
CA ILE A 242 1.48 -8.10 -6.92
C ILE A 242 0.40 -7.99 -7.98
N LYS A 243 0.75 -8.04 -9.27
CA LYS A 243 -0.21 -8.03 -10.39
C LYS A 243 -1.16 -9.22 -10.31
N ALA A 244 -0.64 -10.42 -10.08
CA ALA A 244 -1.47 -11.63 -9.97
C ALA A 244 -2.51 -11.53 -8.83
N LEU A 245 -2.13 -10.97 -7.68
CA LEU A 245 -3.05 -10.73 -6.57
C LEU A 245 -4.12 -9.69 -6.93
N LEU A 246 -3.75 -8.59 -7.58
CA LEU A 246 -4.69 -7.57 -8.07
C LEU A 246 -5.69 -8.16 -9.08
N ASP A 247 -5.19 -8.93 -10.04
CA ASP A 247 -6.02 -9.58 -11.09
C ASP A 247 -6.97 -10.61 -10.48
N ALA A 248 -6.58 -11.22 -9.35
CA ALA A 248 -7.46 -12.07 -8.53
C ALA A 248 -8.46 -11.26 -7.66
N GLY A 249 -8.50 -9.92 -7.78
CA GLY A 249 -9.42 -9.05 -7.05
C GLY A 249 -9.05 -8.80 -5.60
N GLN A 250 -7.81 -9.11 -5.20
CA GLN A 250 -7.34 -8.88 -3.84
C GLN A 250 -6.90 -7.41 -3.64
N VAL A 251 -6.89 -6.96 -2.39
CA VAL A 251 -6.24 -5.71 -1.98
C VAL A 251 -4.80 -6.04 -1.60
N VAL A 252 -3.85 -5.30 -2.15
CA VAL A 252 -2.43 -5.59 -1.94
C VAL A 252 -1.78 -4.47 -1.15
N ILE A 253 -1.03 -4.81 -0.10
CA ILE A 253 -0.15 -3.89 0.63
C ILE A 253 1.28 -4.23 0.21
N ALA A 254 1.98 -3.28 -0.41
CA ALA A 254 3.31 -3.51 -0.98
C ALA A 254 4.18 -2.26 -0.91
N CYS A 255 5.47 -2.38 -1.12
CA CYS A 255 6.47 -1.29 -1.05
C CYS A 255 6.40 -0.46 0.24
N GLY A 256 6.05 -1.08 1.37
CA GLY A 256 6.06 -0.39 2.66
C GLY A 256 7.41 0.26 2.95
N GLY A 257 7.38 1.54 3.36
CA GLY A 257 8.58 2.32 3.63
C GLY A 257 9.45 2.66 2.41
N GLY A 258 8.90 2.49 1.21
CA GLY A 258 9.64 2.64 -0.05
C GLY A 258 10.21 1.32 -0.59
N GLY A 259 9.91 0.19 0.08
CA GLY A 259 10.47 -1.11 -0.26
C GLY A 259 11.79 -1.42 0.47
N ILE A 260 12.27 -2.64 0.30
CA ILE A 260 13.58 -3.09 0.78
C ILE A 260 14.59 -2.77 -0.32
N PRO A 261 15.50 -1.79 -0.13
CA PRO A 261 16.46 -1.46 -1.17
C PRO A 261 17.46 -2.58 -1.38
N VAL A 262 17.62 -3.00 -2.64
CA VAL A 262 18.54 -4.06 -3.03
C VAL A 262 19.39 -3.65 -4.24
N LEU A 263 20.63 -4.12 -4.24
CA LEU A 263 21.54 -4.07 -5.39
C LEU A 263 21.45 -5.41 -6.12
N GLN A 264 21.16 -5.37 -7.40
CA GLN A 264 21.15 -6.57 -8.23
C GLN A 264 22.56 -6.85 -8.75
N GLN A 265 23.08 -8.00 -8.45
CA GLN A 265 24.37 -8.51 -8.89
C GLN A 265 24.14 -9.88 -9.55
N ASP A 266 24.06 -9.93 -10.85
CA ASP A 266 23.63 -11.11 -11.62
C ASP A 266 22.32 -11.70 -11.10
N ASN A 267 22.36 -12.90 -10.56
CA ASN A 267 21.21 -13.61 -9.98
C ASN A 267 21.05 -13.38 -8.47
N HIS A 268 21.88 -12.54 -7.86
CA HIS A 268 21.86 -12.29 -6.43
C HIS A 268 21.34 -10.88 -6.12
N LEU A 269 20.51 -10.79 -5.08
CA LEU A 269 20.02 -9.52 -4.53
C LEU A 269 20.72 -9.27 -3.20
N LYS A 270 21.49 -8.20 -3.14
CA LYS A 270 22.18 -7.76 -1.92
C LYS A 270 21.46 -6.56 -1.31
N GLY A 271 21.07 -6.63 -0.04
CA GLY A 271 20.48 -5.48 0.66
C GLY A 271 21.40 -4.27 0.65
N ALA A 272 20.89 -3.13 0.23
CA ALA A 272 21.62 -1.86 0.23
C ALA A 272 21.50 -1.16 1.59
N SER A 273 22.58 -0.45 2.00
CA SER A 273 22.56 0.41 3.20
C SER A 273 21.93 1.77 2.86
N ALA A 274 20.64 1.75 2.51
CA ALA A 274 19.90 2.88 2.02
C ALA A 274 18.43 2.79 2.48
N VAL A 275 17.67 3.84 2.22
CA VAL A 275 16.19 3.84 2.25
C VAL A 275 15.71 4.44 0.95
N ILE A 276 14.51 4.08 0.51
CA ILE A 276 13.92 4.66 -0.70
C ILE A 276 12.83 5.64 -0.28
N GLU A 277 12.74 6.77 -0.99
CA GLU A 277 11.65 7.72 -0.74
C GLU A 277 10.31 7.09 -1.10
N LYS A 278 9.43 6.99 -0.10
CA LYS A 278 8.13 6.31 -0.21
C LYS A 278 7.30 6.78 -1.41
N ASP A 279 7.29 8.08 -1.67
CA ASP A 279 6.47 8.64 -2.72
C ASP A 279 7.01 8.28 -4.12
N LEU A 280 8.34 8.22 -4.29
CA LEU A 280 8.97 7.73 -5.52
C LEU A 280 8.70 6.24 -5.74
N ALA A 281 8.80 5.43 -4.67
CA ALA A 281 8.45 4.01 -4.75
C ALA A 281 6.95 3.79 -5.05
N ALA A 282 6.06 4.67 -4.55
CA ALA A 282 4.64 4.63 -4.88
C ALA A 282 4.38 4.97 -6.35
N GLY A 283 5.09 5.95 -6.91
CA GLY A 283 5.07 6.28 -8.33
C GLY A 283 5.54 5.11 -9.19
N LYS A 284 6.67 4.49 -8.81
CA LYS A 284 7.20 3.32 -9.50
C LYS A 284 6.26 2.11 -9.42
N MET A 285 5.64 1.88 -8.26
CA MET A 285 4.59 0.87 -8.11
C MET A 285 3.41 1.16 -9.03
N ALA A 286 2.95 2.40 -9.09
CA ALA A 286 1.82 2.79 -9.94
C ALA A 286 2.13 2.60 -11.44
N GLU A 287 3.34 2.93 -11.84
CA GLU A 287 3.85 2.65 -13.20
C GLU A 287 3.82 1.15 -13.50
N GLU A 288 4.49 0.35 -12.66
CA GLU A 288 4.70 -1.07 -12.94
C GLU A 288 3.43 -1.92 -12.80
N VAL A 289 2.46 -1.56 -11.93
CA VAL A 289 1.14 -2.23 -11.89
C VAL A 289 0.18 -1.72 -12.95
N ASP A 290 0.62 -0.78 -13.79
CA ASP A 290 -0.20 -0.12 -14.81
C ASP A 290 -1.45 0.54 -14.20
N ALA A 291 -1.26 1.33 -13.14
CA ALA A 291 -2.34 2.04 -12.49
C ALA A 291 -2.88 3.20 -13.35
N ASP A 292 -4.15 3.53 -13.15
CA ASP A 292 -4.79 4.70 -13.76
C ASP A 292 -4.61 5.95 -12.88
N GLN A 293 -4.41 5.74 -11.57
CA GLN A 293 -4.32 6.83 -10.63
C GLN A 293 -3.31 6.57 -9.51
N LEU A 294 -2.47 7.57 -9.21
CA LEU A 294 -1.64 7.64 -8.02
C LEU A 294 -2.29 8.57 -7.00
N ILE A 295 -2.65 8.06 -5.82
CA ILE A 295 -3.28 8.82 -4.75
C ILE A 295 -2.28 8.97 -3.61
N ILE A 296 -1.86 10.19 -3.33
CA ILE A 296 -0.90 10.50 -2.26
C ILE A 296 -1.63 11.17 -1.10
N LEU A 297 -1.79 10.46 0.00
CA LEU A 297 -2.44 10.96 1.20
C LEU A 297 -1.39 11.59 2.14
N THR A 298 -1.58 12.87 2.42
CA THR A 298 -0.65 13.71 3.17
C THR A 298 -1.37 14.52 4.25
N SER A 299 -0.70 15.53 4.80
CA SER A 299 -1.27 16.37 5.88
C SER A 299 -2.02 17.61 5.38
N VAL A 300 -1.98 17.89 4.09
CA VAL A 300 -2.61 19.07 3.50
C VAL A 300 -3.74 18.66 2.58
N GLU A 301 -4.83 19.43 2.61
CA GLU A 301 -5.99 19.21 1.74
C GLU A 301 -5.67 19.55 0.29
N LYS A 302 -5.03 20.70 0.06
CA LYS A 302 -4.52 21.15 -1.24
C LYS A 302 -3.07 21.55 -1.10
N VAL A 303 -2.31 21.35 -2.14
CA VAL A 303 -0.93 21.85 -2.21
C VAL A 303 -0.97 23.36 -2.43
N LYS A 304 -0.01 24.06 -1.83
CA LYS A 304 0.14 25.53 -1.96
C LYS A 304 1.49 25.86 -2.54
N ILE A 305 1.50 26.91 -3.36
CA ILE A 305 2.72 27.62 -3.80
C ILE A 305 2.83 28.94 -3.07
N ASN A 306 4.02 29.51 -3.03
CA ASN A 306 4.33 30.76 -2.33
C ASN A 306 3.93 30.75 -0.84
N MET A 307 4.12 29.61 -0.18
CA MET A 307 3.65 29.39 1.19
C MET A 307 4.21 30.46 2.16
N GLY A 308 3.30 31.10 2.91
CA GLY A 308 3.63 32.16 3.86
C GLY A 308 3.88 33.53 3.22
N ARG A 309 3.66 33.70 1.91
CA ARG A 309 3.76 34.99 1.20
C ARG A 309 2.37 35.58 0.93
N HIS A 310 2.34 36.84 0.56
CA HIS A 310 1.07 37.54 0.24
C HIS A 310 0.36 37.00 -1.02
N ASP A 311 1.10 36.28 -1.87
CA ASP A 311 0.64 35.64 -3.09
C ASP A 311 0.52 34.11 -2.93
N GLU A 312 0.34 33.62 -1.70
CA GLU A 312 0.05 32.22 -1.43
C GLU A 312 -1.19 31.78 -2.20
N LYS A 313 -1.06 30.65 -2.92
CA LYS A 313 -2.14 30.12 -3.76
C LYS A 313 -2.27 28.61 -3.58
N GLU A 314 -3.50 28.15 -3.38
CA GLU A 314 -3.85 26.73 -3.42
C GLU A 314 -3.93 26.22 -4.86
N LEU A 315 -3.39 25.03 -5.08
CA LEU A 315 -3.45 24.35 -6.37
C LEU A 315 -4.65 23.40 -6.41
N GLY A 316 -5.49 23.56 -7.41
CA GLY A 316 -6.57 22.63 -7.74
C GLY A 316 -6.13 21.61 -8.78
N GLU A 317 -6.73 21.66 -9.97
CA GLU A 317 -6.30 20.88 -11.12
C GLU A 317 -5.20 21.65 -11.87
N ILE A 318 -4.09 20.96 -12.15
CA ILE A 318 -2.93 21.50 -12.86
C ILE A 318 -2.41 20.48 -13.88
N THR A 319 -1.76 20.99 -14.91
CA THR A 319 -1.08 20.15 -15.92
C THR A 319 0.30 19.70 -15.44
N VAL A 320 0.84 18.64 -16.07
CA VAL A 320 2.23 18.20 -15.87
C VAL A 320 3.22 19.34 -16.13
N GLY A 321 3.00 20.15 -17.17
CA GLY A 321 3.84 21.32 -17.46
C GLY A 321 3.89 22.31 -16.30
N GLN A 322 2.73 22.68 -15.76
CA GLN A 322 2.65 23.57 -14.58
C GLN A 322 3.32 22.95 -13.35
N ALA A 323 3.14 21.63 -13.13
CA ALA A 323 3.79 20.94 -12.03
C ALA A 323 5.33 21.03 -12.14
N LYS A 324 5.90 20.85 -13.34
CA LYS A 324 7.33 21.00 -13.61
C LYS A 324 7.81 22.43 -13.37
N GLU A 325 7.10 23.43 -13.87
CA GLU A 325 7.40 24.85 -13.63
C GLU A 325 7.48 25.16 -12.13
N TYR A 326 6.51 24.68 -11.33
CA TYR A 326 6.52 24.90 -9.87
C TYR A 326 7.64 24.15 -9.15
N MET A 327 8.04 22.97 -9.62
CA MET A 327 9.20 22.24 -9.09
C MET A 327 10.51 23.00 -9.39
N GLU A 328 10.70 23.47 -10.61
CA GLU A 328 11.89 24.22 -11.04
C GLU A 328 11.99 25.58 -10.34
N ALA A 329 10.86 26.25 -10.11
CA ALA A 329 10.80 27.50 -9.34
C ALA A 329 11.03 27.32 -7.83
N GLY A 330 11.22 26.08 -7.35
CA GLY A 330 11.52 25.78 -5.94
C GLY A 330 10.39 26.04 -4.96
N HIS A 331 9.13 25.95 -5.39
CA HIS A 331 7.97 26.14 -4.52
C HIS A 331 7.79 25.04 -3.48
N PHE A 332 8.41 23.87 -3.68
CA PHE A 332 8.15 22.68 -2.87
C PHE A 332 9.35 22.30 -1.99
N GLY A 333 9.08 22.04 -0.73
CA GLY A 333 10.10 21.55 0.20
C GLY A 333 10.70 20.21 -0.25
N VAL A 334 12.03 20.18 -0.32
CA VAL A 334 12.84 19.06 -0.89
C VAL A 334 12.54 17.71 -0.22
N TYR A 335 12.26 17.70 1.08
CA TYR A 335 12.03 16.48 1.85
C TYR A 335 10.55 16.10 2.02
N ASN A 336 9.64 16.93 1.56
CA ASN A 336 8.20 16.76 1.81
C ASN A 336 7.37 16.73 0.53
N MET A 337 7.18 17.88 -0.11
CA MET A 337 6.25 18.01 -1.24
C MET A 337 6.92 17.71 -2.59
N LEU A 338 8.18 18.06 -2.76
CA LEU A 338 8.91 17.84 -4.01
C LEU A 338 8.91 16.36 -4.44
N PRO A 339 9.19 15.37 -3.55
CA PRO A 339 9.13 13.96 -3.96
C PRO A 339 7.76 13.51 -4.42
N LYS A 340 6.67 14.09 -3.87
CA LYS A 340 5.30 13.77 -4.28
C LYS A 340 4.99 14.28 -5.69
N PHE A 341 5.41 15.50 -5.99
CA PHE A 341 5.25 16.08 -7.32
C PHE A 341 6.09 15.32 -8.35
N ARG A 342 7.34 15.02 -8.01
CA ARG A 342 8.23 14.26 -8.87
C ARG A 342 7.64 12.88 -9.20
N ALA A 343 7.23 12.12 -8.20
CA ALA A 343 6.59 10.82 -8.38
C ALA A 343 5.32 10.90 -9.22
N SER A 344 4.52 11.97 -9.01
CA SER A 344 3.29 12.18 -9.76
C SER A 344 3.55 12.48 -11.24
N VAL A 345 4.51 13.36 -11.53
CA VAL A 345 4.89 13.74 -12.89
C VAL A 345 5.47 12.55 -13.65
N GLU A 346 6.47 11.86 -13.07
CA GLU A 346 7.10 10.69 -13.65
C GLU A 346 6.03 9.61 -13.98
N PHE A 347 5.12 9.33 -13.06
CA PHE A 347 4.04 8.35 -13.26
C PHE A 347 3.09 8.73 -14.42
N ILE A 348 2.71 9.99 -14.52
CA ILE A 348 1.75 10.45 -15.54
C ILE A 348 2.37 10.44 -16.94
N GLU A 349 3.64 10.82 -17.06
CA GLU A 349 4.33 10.90 -18.36
C GLU A 349 4.52 9.54 -19.05
N GLU A 350 4.52 8.43 -18.27
CA GLU A 350 4.70 7.09 -18.83
C GLU A 350 3.50 6.60 -19.65
N ARG A 351 2.28 7.12 -19.42
CA ARG A 351 1.09 6.72 -20.16
C ARG A 351 0.02 7.80 -20.13
N GLU A 352 -0.53 8.12 -21.30
CA GLU A 352 -1.67 9.02 -21.44
C GLU A 352 -2.91 8.55 -20.66
N GLY A 353 -3.67 9.50 -20.12
CA GLY A 353 -4.89 9.25 -19.36
C GLY A 353 -4.68 8.93 -17.88
N ARG A 354 -3.43 8.88 -17.40
CA ARG A 354 -3.12 8.78 -15.97
C ARG A 354 -3.35 10.10 -15.25
N SER A 355 -3.57 10.00 -13.93
CA SER A 355 -3.66 11.19 -13.06
C SER A 355 -3.05 10.92 -11.70
N ALA A 356 -2.60 11.98 -11.03
CA ALA A 356 -2.20 11.92 -9.63
C ALA A 356 -3.07 12.85 -8.79
N LEU A 357 -3.46 12.38 -7.59
CA LEU A 357 -4.24 13.14 -6.61
C LEU A 357 -3.43 13.27 -5.33
N ILE A 358 -3.19 14.50 -4.90
CA ILE A 358 -2.56 14.80 -3.61
C ILE A 358 -3.60 15.47 -2.72
N THR A 359 -3.91 14.86 -1.57
CA THR A 359 -4.90 15.41 -0.64
C THR A 359 -4.66 14.93 0.79
N SER A 360 -5.43 15.47 1.73
CA SER A 360 -5.43 14.98 3.10
C SER A 360 -6.29 13.73 3.25
N PHE A 361 -5.99 12.98 4.28
CA PHE A 361 -6.65 11.73 4.59
C PHE A 361 -8.18 11.89 4.72
N ASP A 362 -8.59 12.90 5.50
CA ASP A 362 -10.00 13.15 5.81
C ASP A 362 -10.80 13.74 4.62
N ARG A 363 -10.11 14.14 3.53
CA ARG A 363 -10.72 14.79 2.37
C ARG A 363 -10.73 13.94 1.11
N LEU A 364 -10.28 12.69 1.17
CA LEU A 364 -10.19 11.84 -0.01
C LEU A 364 -11.54 11.66 -0.71
N ALA A 365 -12.62 11.40 0.04
CA ALA A 365 -13.94 11.18 -0.53
C ALA A 365 -14.47 12.41 -1.32
N ASP A 366 -14.19 13.63 -0.86
CA ASP A 366 -14.51 14.86 -1.57
C ASP A 366 -13.57 15.08 -2.76
N ALA A 367 -12.29 14.74 -2.60
CA ALA A 367 -11.29 14.90 -3.65
C ALA A 367 -11.55 13.96 -4.85
N LEU A 368 -11.99 12.74 -4.62
CA LEU A 368 -12.41 11.81 -5.68
C LEU A 368 -13.61 12.33 -6.48
N LYS A 369 -14.45 13.13 -5.85
CA LYS A 369 -15.59 13.83 -6.50
C LYS A 369 -15.18 15.15 -7.15
N GLY A 370 -13.90 15.50 -7.17
CA GLY A 370 -13.37 16.73 -7.74
C GLY A 370 -13.68 18.02 -6.94
N LYS A 371 -14.12 17.89 -5.68
CA LYS A 371 -14.48 19.05 -4.85
C LYS A 371 -13.27 19.70 -4.19
N THR A 372 -12.19 18.96 -3.99
CA THR A 372 -10.98 19.42 -3.33
C THR A 372 -9.77 18.60 -3.77
N GLY A 373 -8.59 18.80 -3.12
CA GLY A 373 -7.35 18.15 -3.48
C GLY A 373 -6.59 18.87 -4.59
N THR A 374 -5.35 18.45 -4.85
CA THR A 374 -4.56 18.87 -5.99
C THR A 374 -4.47 17.71 -6.96
N ILE A 375 -4.98 17.89 -8.17
CA ILE A 375 -4.98 16.88 -9.25
C ILE A 375 -3.96 17.31 -10.29
N ILE A 376 -3.09 16.38 -10.70
CA ILE A 376 -2.12 16.56 -11.79
C ILE A 376 -2.54 15.63 -12.93
N ARG A 377 -2.58 16.20 -14.17
CA ARG A 377 -2.93 15.47 -15.40
C ARG A 377 -2.04 15.90 -16.57
#